data_f7b6b256f826df65de0fed814061a106
#
_entry.id   f7b6b256f826df65de0fed814061a106
#
_cell.length_a   1.000
_cell.length_b   1.000
_cell.length_c   1.000
_cell.angle_alpha   90.00
_cell.angle_beta   90.00
_cell.angle_gamma   90.00
#
_symmetry.space_group_name_H-M   'P 1'
#
loop_
_entity.id
_entity.type
_entity.pdbx_description
1 polymer ?
#
loop_
_entity_poly.entity_id
_entity_poly.type
_entity_poly.pdbx_seq_one_letter_code
_entity_poly.pdbx_strand_id
1 'polypeptide(L)'
;YFEGYTQILRRCGGRYEKHGWNHYGPGYFEVDERTGVLKGQSGMGLLWYSKKVRDFVLEFDFKCSTETTNSGIFLRVPSGPVGDDYIYHSIEIQIDDKSTGIHHTGAAYDIEAPKALASLPTGEWNHFKIEFKGMRLKIELNGQLVMDWEARPGGKVKDISPEGYIGFQNHDSQSPPYFRNVFLKEL
;
A
#
# COMPACT_ATOMS: atom_id res chain seq x y z
N TYR A 1 -9.89 -3.79 -17.14
CA TYR A 1 -9.39 -2.47 -17.48
C TYR A 1 -10.41 -1.40 -17.04
N PHE A 2 -9.98 -0.39 -16.31
CA PHE A 2 -10.87 0.61 -15.73
C PHE A 2 -10.68 1.95 -16.42
N GLU A 3 -11.78 2.60 -16.80
CA GLU A 3 -11.75 3.92 -17.41
C GLU A 3 -11.14 4.96 -16.47
N GLY A 4 -10.18 5.73 -16.97
CA GLY A 4 -9.46 6.76 -16.20
C GLY A 4 -8.33 6.23 -15.34
N TYR A 5 -8.14 4.91 -15.25
CA TYR A 5 -7.03 4.30 -14.52
C TYR A 5 -5.83 4.06 -15.42
N THR A 6 -4.65 4.21 -14.83
CA THR A 6 -3.37 3.81 -15.42
C THR A 6 -2.83 2.60 -14.64
N GLN A 7 -2.45 1.56 -15.34
CA GLN A 7 -1.76 0.44 -14.72
C GLN A 7 -0.31 0.86 -14.44
N ILE A 8 0.06 1.01 -13.18
CA ILE A 8 1.38 1.53 -12.80
C ILE A 8 2.40 0.42 -12.48
N LEU A 9 1.97 -0.81 -12.30
CA LEU A 9 2.82 -1.99 -12.40
C LEU A 9 2.46 -2.67 -13.72
N ARG A 10 3.30 -2.54 -14.75
CA ARG A 10 2.91 -2.80 -16.12
C ARG A 10 3.92 -3.61 -16.91
N ARG A 11 3.50 -4.09 -18.05
CA ARG A 11 4.38 -4.74 -19.02
C ARG A 11 5.19 -3.72 -19.80
N CYS A 12 6.48 -4.01 -19.94
CA CYS A 12 7.40 -3.28 -20.79
C CYS A 12 8.14 -4.31 -21.64
N GLY A 13 8.01 -4.22 -22.98
CA GLY A 13 8.63 -5.20 -23.86
C GLY A 13 8.10 -6.62 -23.71
N GLY A 14 6.81 -6.79 -23.38
CA GLY A 14 6.15 -8.08 -23.28
C GLY A 14 6.25 -8.80 -21.94
N ARG A 15 6.91 -8.20 -20.97
CA ARG A 15 7.06 -8.76 -19.61
C ARG A 15 6.81 -7.68 -18.57
N TYR A 16 6.38 -8.06 -17.36
CA TYR A 16 6.20 -7.15 -16.25
C TYR A 16 7.54 -6.71 -15.69
N GLU A 17 7.65 -5.42 -15.40
CA GLU A 17 8.85 -4.80 -14.84
C GLU A 17 8.46 -3.75 -13.78
N LYS A 18 9.44 -3.40 -12.93
CA LYS A 18 9.29 -2.32 -11.95
C LYS A 18 9.65 -0.96 -12.54
N HIS A 19 9.43 -0.76 -13.84
CA HIS A 19 9.68 0.52 -14.49
C HIS A 19 8.79 1.62 -13.91
N GLY A 20 9.40 2.74 -13.53
CA GLY A 20 8.70 3.84 -12.86
C GLY A 20 8.60 3.69 -11.35
N TRP A 21 9.24 2.68 -10.77
CA TRP A 21 9.31 2.43 -9.34
C TRP A 21 10.72 2.54 -8.82
N ASN A 22 10.84 2.98 -7.58
CA ASN A 22 12.12 3.08 -6.87
C ASN A 22 12.05 2.26 -5.59
N HIS A 23 13.21 1.91 -5.05
CA HIS A 23 13.28 1.12 -3.85
C HIS A 23 14.16 1.80 -2.81
N TYR A 24 13.74 1.66 -1.54
CA TYR A 24 14.49 2.09 -0.37
C TYR A 24 14.59 0.93 0.62
N GLY A 25 15.75 0.79 1.25
CA GLY A 25 16.01 -0.17 2.30
C GLY A 25 16.67 -1.46 1.81
N PRO A 26 17.08 -2.36 2.75
CA PRO A 26 17.68 -3.64 2.40
C PRO A 26 16.68 -4.61 1.78
N GLY A 27 15.39 -4.51 2.13
CA GLY A 27 14.32 -5.30 1.54
C GLY A 27 13.91 -4.77 0.19
N TYR A 28 13.43 -5.65 -0.68
CA TYR A 28 13.00 -5.30 -2.02
C TYR A 28 11.84 -6.19 -2.45
N PHE A 29 11.26 -5.88 -3.62
CA PHE A 29 10.23 -6.71 -4.24
C PHE A 29 10.77 -7.34 -5.52
N GLU A 30 10.59 -8.64 -5.63
CA GLU A 30 10.84 -9.38 -6.85
C GLU A 30 9.56 -9.40 -7.68
N VAL A 31 9.64 -9.12 -8.99
CA VAL A 31 8.51 -9.18 -9.90
C VAL A 31 8.55 -10.47 -10.71
N ASP A 32 7.41 -11.17 -10.76
CA ASP A 32 7.23 -12.26 -11.72
C ASP A 32 6.95 -11.63 -13.09
N GLU A 33 7.88 -11.83 -14.02
CA GLU A 33 7.81 -11.20 -15.35
C GLU A 33 6.59 -11.60 -16.17
N ARG A 34 6.01 -12.77 -15.90
CA ARG A 34 4.85 -13.30 -16.63
C ARG A 34 3.54 -12.85 -16.05
N THR A 35 3.43 -12.82 -14.73
CA THR A 35 2.17 -12.58 -14.02
C THR A 35 2.04 -11.19 -13.44
N GLY A 36 3.16 -10.49 -13.24
CA GLY A 36 3.18 -9.19 -12.59
C GLY A 36 3.03 -9.24 -11.08
N VAL A 37 3.16 -10.42 -10.47
CA VAL A 37 3.08 -10.56 -9.02
C VAL A 37 4.38 -10.07 -8.40
N LEU A 38 4.27 -9.13 -7.46
CA LEU A 38 5.36 -8.67 -6.61
C LEU A 38 5.42 -9.55 -5.38
N LYS A 39 6.62 -9.97 -4.99
CA LYS A 39 6.88 -10.71 -3.76
C LYS A 39 7.96 -10.00 -2.95
N GLY A 40 7.68 -9.72 -1.68
CA GLY A 40 8.64 -9.12 -0.77
C GLY A 40 9.82 -10.06 -0.48
N GLN A 41 11.04 -9.48 -0.40
CA GLN A 41 12.28 -10.20 -0.17
C GLN A 41 13.17 -9.44 0.81
N SER A 42 13.94 -10.17 1.59
CA SER A 42 15.13 -9.70 2.33
C SER A 42 14.90 -8.64 3.42
N GLY A 43 13.71 -8.47 3.95
CA GLY A 43 13.47 -7.63 5.12
C GLY A 43 12.91 -6.24 4.81
N MET A 44 13.22 -5.26 5.65
CA MET A 44 12.61 -3.93 5.58
C MET A 44 12.94 -3.20 4.28
N GLY A 45 11.91 -2.67 3.64
CA GLY A 45 12.05 -1.87 2.43
C GLY A 45 10.74 -1.26 1.98
N LEU A 46 10.85 -0.27 1.10
CA LEU A 46 9.73 0.39 0.47
C LEU A 46 9.95 0.43 -1.03
N LEU A 47 8.98 -0.09 -1.78
CA LEU A 47 8.91 0.07 -3.23
C LEU A 47 7.94 1.20 -3.51
N TRP A 48 8.42 2.33 -4.08
CA TRP A 48 7.59 3.51 -4.23
C TRP A 48 7.54 3.99 -5.68
N TYR A 49 6.34 4.43 -6.08
CA TYR A 49 6.09 4.94 -7.42
C TYR A 49 6.69 6.33 -7.57
N SER A 50 7.38 6.58 -8.68
CA SER A 50 8.23 7.77 -8.86
C SER A 50 7.47 9.07 -9.12
N LYS A 51 6.14 9.03 -9.27
CA LYS A 51 5.30 10.21 -9.47
C LYS A 51 4.55 10.56 -8.20
N LYS A 52 4.62 11.82 -7.76
CA LYS A 52 3.77 12.32 -6.68
C LYS A 52 2.34 12.49 -7.17
N VAL A 53 1.38 12.16 -6.31
CA VAL A 53 -0.04 12.34 -6.56
C VAL A 53 -0.71 13.08 -5.40
N ARG A 54 -1.75 13.86 -5.71
CA ARG A 54 -2.52 14.59 -4.70
C ARG A 54 -3.79 13.82 -4.35
N ASP A 55 -4.81 13.95 -5.20
CA ASP A 55 -6.08 13.27 -5.08
C ASP A 55 -6.11 12.09 -6.04
N PHE A 56 -6.47 10.93 -5.56
CA PHE A 56 -6.37 9.71 -6.36
C PHE A 56 -7.30 8.61 -5.88
N VAL A 57 -7.51 7.63 -6.75
CA VAL A 57 -8.01 6.31 -6.40
C VAL A 57 -6.93 5.30 -6.76
N LEU A 58 -6.56 4.45 -5.82
CA LEU A 58 -5.61 3.36 -5.99
C LEU A 58 -6.32 2.04 -5.78
N GLU A 59 -6.18 1.13 -6.73
CA GLU A 59 -6.69 -0.24 -6.59
C GLU A 59 -5.57 -1.23 -6.82
N PHE A 60 -5.53 -2.26 -6.01
CA PHE A 60 -4.56 -3.34 -6.14
C PHE A 60 -5.01 -4.57 -5.35
N ASP A 61 -4.42 -5.71 -5.71
CA ASP A 61 -4.59 -6.94 -4.95
C ASP A 61 -3.40 -7.19 -4.05
N PHE A 62 -3.66 -7.76 -2.88
CA PHE A 62 -2.60 -8.26 -1.99
C PHE A 62 -2.94 -9.66 -1.49
N LYS A 63 -1.90 -10.39 -1.13
CA LYS A 63 -2.02 -11.72 -0.55
C LYS A 63 -1.01 -11.86 0.59
N CYS A 64 -1.47 -12.39 1.72
CA CYS A 64 -0.62 -12.74 2.84
C CYS A 64 -0.07 -14.15 2.64
N SER A 65 1.25 -14.31 2.66
CA SER A 65 1.88 -15.63 2.53
C SER A 65 1.66 -16.51 3.75
N THR A 66 1.57 -15.88 4.94
CA THR A 66 1.34 -16.55 6.22
C THR A 66 0.35 -15.73 7.05
N GLU A 67 -0.10 -16.30 8.16
CA GLU A 67 -0.96 -15.59 9.12
C GLU A 67 -0.26 -14.39 9.79
N THR A 68 1.06 -14.39 9.79
CA THR A 68 1.87 -13.34 10.41
C THR A 68 2.42 -12.32 9.43
N THR A 69 1.97 -12.33 8.18
CA THR A 69 2.37 -11.33 7.19
C THR A 69 2.08 -9.94 7.71
N ASN A 70 3.10 -9.09 7.68
CA ASN A 70 3.03 -7.69 8.05
C ASN A 70 3.53 -6.85 6.88
N SER A 71 2.70 -5.93 6.41
CA SER A 71 3.00 -5.03 5.31
C SER A 71 2.11 -3.81 5.40
N GLY A 72 2.12 -3.01 4.36
CA GLY A 72 1.28 -1.83 4.28
C GLY A 72 1.53 -1.05 3.01
N ILE A 73 0.65 -0.09 2.78
CA ILE A 73 0.76 0.83 1.66
C ILE A 73 0.89 2.23 2.25
N PHE A 74 2.00 2.90 1.96
CA PHE A 74 2.22 4.28 2.35
C PHE A 74 1.63 5.23 1.32
N LEU A 75 0.89 6.22 1.80
CA LEU A 75 0.23 7.24 0.98
C LEU A 75 0.79 8.61 1.36
N ARG A 76 1.01 9.45 0.35
CA ARG A 76 1.51 10.82 0.54
C ARG A 76 2.85 10.90 1.24
N VAL A 77 3.75 10.01 0.86
CA VAL A 77 5.16 10.09 1.28
C VAL A 77 5.75 11.37 0.70
N PRO A 78 6.18 12.33 1.54
CA PRO A 78 6.44 13.71 1.08
C PRO A 78 7.67 13.86 0.20
N SER A 79 8.65 12.97 0.35
CA SER A 79 9.89 12.99 -0.44
C SER A 79 10.42 11.58 -0.61
N GLY A 80 11.32 11.38 -1.57
CA GLY A 80 11.97 10.07 -1.77
C GLY A 80 12.65 9.62 -0.48
N PRO A 81 12.38 8.39 0.01
CA PRO A 81 12.93 7.91 1.26
C PRO A 81 14.45 7.83 1.23
N VAL A 82 15.09 8.38 2.25
CA VAL A 82 16.55 8.27 2.49
C VAL A 82 16.84 7.75 3.90
N GLY A 83 15.81 7.44 4.65
CA GLY A 83 15.83 6.90 6.01
C GLY A 83 14.39 6.56 6.40
N ASP A 84 14.17 6.22 7.64
CA ASP A 84 12.85 5.81 8.12
C ASP A 84 11.94 6.99 8.49
N ASP A 85 12.37 8.22 8.22
CA ASP A 85 11.63 9.42 8.63
C ASP A 85 10.25 9.54 7.98
N TYR A 86 10.08 8.99 6.78
CA TYR A 86 8.80 9.02 6.07
C TYR A 86 7.64 8.39 6.85
N ILE A 87 7.91 7.45 7.75
CA ILE A 87 6.87 6.79 8.55
C ILE A 87 6.16 7.74 9.51
N TYR A 88 6.78 8.86 9.86
CA TYR A 88 6.23 9.89 10.74
C TYR A 88 5.49 11.00 9.99
N HIS A 89 5.54 11.00 8.66
CA HIS A 89 5.04 12.08 7.80
C HIS A 89 4.15 11.60 6.67
N SER A 90 3.60 10.39 6.78
CA SER A 90 2.74 9.78 5.78
C SER A 90 1.71 8.88 6.45
N ILE A 91 0.68 8.49 5.68
CA ILE A 91 -0.34 7.53 6.15
C ILE A 91 0.01 6.15 5.62
N GLU A 92 0.10 5.17 6.51
CA GLU A 92 0.21 3.76 6.13
C GLU A 92 -1.14 3.07 6.27
N ILE A 93 -1.60 2.42 5.20
CA ILE A 93 -2.75 1.51 5.27
C ILE A 93 -2.20 0.13 5.56
N GLN A 94 -2.56 -0.40 6.72
CA GLN A 94 -1.96 -1.61 7.29
C GLN A 94 -2.41 -2.89 6.60
N ILE A 95 -1.51 -3.86 6.53
CA ILE A 95 -1.78 -5.27 6.22
C ILE A 95 -1.19 -6.10 7.35
N ASP A 96 -2.03 -6.51 8.28
CA ASP A 96 -1.66 -7.35 9.42
C ASP A 96 -2.94 -7.95 10.02
N ASP A 97 -3.27 -9.16 9.61
CA ASP A 97 -4.52 -9.81 10.00
C ASP A 97 -4.50 -10.32 11.44
N LYS A 98 -3.32 -10.43 12.06
CA LYS A 98 -3.20 -10.85 13.46
C LYS A 98 -3.36 -9.72 14.46
N SER A 99 -3.01 -8.50 14.08
CA SER A 99 -3.15 -7.34 14.95
C SER A 99 -4.62 -6.90 15.04
N THR A 100 -4.92 -6.02 15.99
CA THR A 100 -6.28 -5.55 16.25
C THR A 100 -6.35 -4.03 16.22
N GLY A 101 -7.57 -3.48 16.07
CA GLY A 101 -7.83 -2.05 16.16
C GLY A 101 -7.03 -1.25 15.15
N ILE A 102 -6.32 -0.24 15.64
CA ILE A 102 -5.54 0.69 14.81
C ILE A 102 -4.32 0.05 14.14
N HIS A 103 -4.06 -1.24 14.38
CA HIS A 103 -2.95 -2.00 13.78
C HIS A 103 -3.44 -3.16 12.89
N HIS A 104 -4.75 -3.30 12.70
CA HIS A 104 -5.33 -4.34 11.86
C HIS A 104 -5.36 -3.93 10.38
N THR A 105 -5.45 -4.93 9.51
CA THR A 105 -5.58 -4.73 8.05
C THR A 105 -6.70 -3.74 7.71
N GLY A 106 -6.38 -2.73 6.93
CA GLY A 106 -7.30 -1.66 6.56
C GLY A 106 -7.26 -0.44 7.47
N ALA A 107 -6.55 -0.51 8.60
CA ALA A 107 -6.36 0.64 9.48
C ALA A 107 -5.48 1.71 8.81
N ALA A 108 -5.73 2.98 9.15
CA ALA A 108 -4.69 4.00 9.07
C ALA A 108 -3.78 3.74 10.26
N TYR A 109 -2.61 3.17 10.00
CA TYR A 109 -1.75 2.57 11.01
C TYR A 109 -1.47 3.53 12.16
N ASP A 110 -1.68 3.05 13.38
CA ASP A 110 -1.45 3.78 14.64
C ASP A 110 -2.38 4.99 14.87
N ILE A 111 -3.40 5.21 14.02
CA ILE A 111 -4.29 6.39 14.11
C ILE A 111 -5.76 6.01 14.16
N GLU A 112 -6.26 5.32 13.14
CA GLU A 112 -7.69 5.04 12.97
C GLU A 112 -7.93 3.57 12.62
N ALA A 113 -8.80 2.92 13.38
CA ALA A 113 -9.16 1.52 13.16
C ALA A 113 -10.11 1.37 11.97
N PRO A 114 -10.06 0.23 11.24
CA PRO A 114 -11.08 -0.07 10.26
C PRO A 114 -12.42 -0.34 10.93
N LYS A 115 -13.52 -0.06 10.21
CA LYS A 115 -14.89 -0.26 10.70
C LYS A 115 -15.29 -1.73 10.76
N ALA A 116 -14.57 -2.60 10.04
CA ALA A 116 -14.86 -4.02 9.94
C ALA A 116 -13.60 -4.81 9.62
N LEU A 117 -13.62 -6.10 9.94
CA LEU A 117 -12.60 -7.07 9.57
C LEU A 117 -13.03 -7.70 8.25
N ALA A 118 -12.44 -7.28 7.15
CA ALA A 118 -12.90 -7.65 5.81
C ALA A 118 -11.88 -8.45 5.01
N SER A 119 -10.77 -8.86 5.63
CA SER A 119 -9.75 -9.69 4.97
C SER A 119 -10.28 -11.09 4.69
N LEU A 120 -9.87 -11.64 3.55
CA LEU A 120 -10.04 -13.06 3.23
C LEU A 120 -8.95 -13.88 3.94
N PRO A 121 -9.15 -15.22 4.08
CA PRO A 121 -8.16 -16.08 4.72
C PRO A 121 -6.77 -16.00 4.09
N THR A 122 -5.75 -16.30 4.90
CA THR A 122 -4.36 -16.40 4.45
C THR A 122 -4.24 -17.22 3.17
N GLY A 123 -3.44 -16.73 2.23
CA GLY A 123 -3.22 -17.37 0.94
C GLY A 123 -4.23 -16.99 -0.15
N GLU A 124 -5.27 -16.24 0.19
CA GLU A 124 -6.23 -15.73 -0.80
C GLU A 124 -5.90 -14.30 -1.18
N TRP A 125 -6.25 -13.95 -2.42
CA TRP A 125 -6.08 -12.58 -2.91
C TRP A 125 -7.19 -11.69 -2.37
N ASN A 126 -6.78 -10.58 -1.74
CA ASN A 126 -7.65 -9.49 -1.30
C ASN A 126 -7.55 -8.33 -2.28
N HIS A 127 -8.57 -7.49 -2.31
CA HIS A 127 -8.60 -6.29 -3.14
C HIS A 127 -8.83 -5.04 -2.30
N PHE A 128 -7.92 -4.07 -2.39
CA PHE A 128 -8.09 -2.75 -1.84
C PHE A 128 -8.52 -1.75 -2.92
N LYS A 129 -9.46 -0.91 -2.57
CA LYS A 129 -9.76 0.34 -3.28
C LYS A 129 -9.60 1.49 -2.31
N ILE A 130 -8.63 2.36 -2.56
CA ILE A 130 -8.28 3.47 -1.67
C ILE A 130 -8.50 4.76 -2.43
N GLU A 131 -9.41 5.61 -1.93
CA GLU A 131 -9.61 6.96 -2.44
C GLU A 131 -9.09 7.96 -1.41
N PHE A 132 -8.21 8.84 -1.83
CA PHE A 132 -7.69 9.93 -1.00
C PHE A 132 -7.89 11.25 -1.74
N LYS A 133 -8.93 12.00 -1.31
CA LYS A 133 -9.31 13.26 -1.93
C LYS A 133 -9.28 14.38 -0.88
N GLY A 134 -8.43 15.38 -1.09
CA GLY A 134 -8.12 16.32 -0.02
C GLY A 134 -7.57 15.56 1.18
N MET A 135 -8.22 15.70 2.33
CA MET A 135 -7.91 14.92 3.53
C MET A 135 -8.94 13.83 3.80
N ARG A 136 -9.88 13.60 2.88
CA ARG A 136 -10.87 12.52 3.02
C ARG A 136 -10.32 11.21 2.49
N LEU A 137 -10.22 10.22 3.37
CA LEU A 137 -9.71 8.90 3.06
C LEU A 137 -10.85 7.88 3.14
N LYS A 138 -11.12 7.21 2.01
CA LYS A 138 -12.10 6.14 1.93
C LYS A 138 -11.40 4.86 1.49
N ILE A 139 -11.65 3.77 2.19
CA ILE A 139 -11.05 2.48 1.90
C ILE A 139 -12.13 1.42 1.81
N GLU A 140 -12.16 0.69 0.71
CA GLU A 140 -12.91 -0.54 0.54
C GLU A 140 -11.94 -1.72 0.52
N LEU A 141 -12.25 -2.74 1.29
CA LEU A 141 -11.51 -4.00 1.31
C LEU A 141 -12.49 -5.12 0.92
N ASN A 142 -12.19 -5.77 -0.19
CA ASN A 142 -13.04 -6.83 -0.75
C ASN A 142 -14.49 -6.36 -0.96
N GLY A 143 -14.66 -5.12 -1.43
CA GLY A 143 -15.97 -4.52 -1.70
C GLY A 143 -16.70 -3.98 -0.47
N GLN A 144 -16.13 -4.10 0.72
CA GLN A 144 -16.71 -3.59 1.96
C GLN A 144 -16.02 -2.28 2.37
N LEU A 145 -16.81 -1.25 2.65
CA LEU A 145 -16.28 0.02 3.16
C LEU A 145 -15.76 -0.18 4.59
N VAL A 146 -14.46 -0.06 4.78
CA VAL A 146 -13.79 -0.24 6.08
C VAL A 146 -13.30 1.07 6.67
N MET A 147 -13.23 2.14 5.86
CA MET A 147 -12.85 3.46 6.34
C MET A 147 -13.50 4.55 5.50
N ASP A 148 -14.02 5.56 6.19
CA ASP A 148 -14.51 6.82 5.60
C ASP A 148 -14.23 7.90 6.63
N TRP A 149 -13.06 8.54 6.50
CA TRP A 149 -12.45 9.29 7.59
C TRP A 149 -11.81 10.58 7.09
N GLU A 150 -12.00 11.64 7.85
CA GLU A 150 -11.24 12.89 7.64
C GLU A 150 -9.87 12.70 8.27
N ALA A 151 -8.84 12.55 7.43
CA ALA A 151 -7.50 12.22 7.88
C ALA A 151 -6.89 13.36 8.70
N ARG A 152 -6.27 12.98 9.80
CA ARG A 152 -5.55 13.89 10.70
C ARG A 152 -4.36 13.17 11.32
N PRO A 153 -3.32 13.90 11.70
CA PRO A 153 -2.19 13.34 12.42
C PRO A 153 -2.63 12.68 13.73
N GLY A 154 -1.92 11.66 14.14
CA GLY A 154 -2.15 10.94 15.38
C GLY A 154 -1.13 9.82 15.54
N GLY A 155 -1.08 9.19 16.71
CA GLY A 155 -0.08 8.19 17.01
C GLY A 155 1.32 8.71 16.71
N LYS A 156 2.09 7.93 15.95
CA LYS A 156 3.45 8.35 15.54
C LYS A 156 3.46 9.29 14.32
N VAL A 157 2.34 9.47 13.64
CA VAL A 157 2.26 10.36 12.46
C VAL A 157 2.11 11.81 12.90
N LYS A 158 3.09 12.63 12.56
CA LYS A 158 3.18 14.04 13.00
C LYS A 158 2.47 15.00 12.08
N ASP A 159 2.48 14.72 10.78
CA ASP A 159 1.83 15.53 9.75
C ASP A 159 1.50 14.70 8.52
N ILE A 160 0.66 15.25 7.65
CA ILE A 160 0.23 14.61 6.41
C ILE A 160 0.33 15.64 5.30
N SER A 161 1.15 15.34 4.29
CA SER A 161 1.31 16.18 3.12
C SER A 161 0.05 16.13 2.23
N PRO A 162 -0.29 17.24 1.52
CA PRO A 162 -1.39 17.23 0.56
C PRO A 162 -1.08 16.45 -0.72
N GLU A 163 0.18 16.11 -0.96
CA GLU A 163 0.63 15.27 -2.08
C GLU A 163 1.83 14.43 -1.68
N GLY A 164 2.10 13.37 -2.41
CA GLY A 164 3.27 12.55 -2.14
C GLY A 164 3.31 11.27 -2.95
N TYR A 165 4.30 10.45 -2.63
CA TYR A 165 4.51 9.16 -3.27
C TYR A 165 3.67 8.06 -2.62
N ILE A 166 3.35 7.05 -3.42
CA ILE A 166 2.71 5.81 -2.97
C ILE A 166 3.79 4.73 -2.89
N GLY A 167 3.80 3.94 -1.82
CA GLY A 167 4.78 2.87 -1.66
C GLY A 167 4.23 1.63 -0.99
N PHE A 168 4.74 0.46 -1.41
CA PHE A 168 4.45 -0.83 -0.78
C PHE A 168 5.57 -1.20 0.17
N GLN A 169 5.22 -1.59 1.39
CA GLN A 169 6.19 -1.99 2.40
C GLN A 169 6.51 -3.47 2.31
N ASN A 170 7.79 -3.82 2.42
CA ASN A 170 8.24 -5.13 2.83
C ASN A 170 8.75 -5.04 4.27
N HIS A 171 8.22 -5.84 5.18
CA HIS A 171 8.55 -5.75 6.61
C HIS A 171 9.64 -6.72 7.02
N ASP A 172 9.54 -7.98 6.57
CA ASP A 172 10.49 -9.03 6.92
C ASP A 172 10.62 -10.06 5.80
N SER A 173 11.58 -10.97 5.97
CA SER A 173 11.87 -12.00 4.95
C SER A 173 11.11 -13.31 5.16
N GLN A 174 10.42 -13.47 6.28
CA GLN A 174 9.81 -14.75 6.67
C GLN A 174 8.36 -14.88 6.24
N SER A 175 7.65 -13.75 6.20
CA SER A 175 6.21 -13.70 5.90
C SER A 175 5.94 -12.63 4.84
N PRO A 176 6.44 -12.82 3.61
CA PRO A 176 6.35 -11.78 2.59
C PRO A 176 4.93 -11.51 2.15
N PRO A 177 4.61 -10.24 1.84
CA PRO A 177 3.39 -9.90 1.12
C PRO A 177 3.56 -10.16 -0.37
N TYR A 178 2.43 -10.38 -1.04
CA TYR A 178 2.34 -10.38 -2.51
C TYR A 178 1.41 -9.25 -2.95
N PHE A 179 1.78 -8.57 -4.04
CA PHE A 179 0.95 -7.54 -4.66
C PHE A 179 0.85 -7.77 -6.16
N ARG A 180 -0.27 -7.37 -6.75
CA ARG A 180 -0.48 -7.40 -8.20
C ARG A 180 -1.59 -6.44 -8.62
N ASN A 181 -1.76 -6.24 -9.92
CA ASN A 181 -2.89 -5.51 -10.50
C ASN A 181 -3.03 -4.09 -9.94
N VAL A 182 -1.93 -3.32 -10.00
CA VAL A 182 -1.88 -1.98 -9.41
C VAL A 182 -2.35 -0.94 -10.42
N PHE A 183 -3.48 -0.30 -10.12
CA PHE A 183 -4.12 0.71 -10.96
C PHE A 183 -4.28 2.02 -10.20
N LEU A 184 -3.93 3.11 -10.85
CA LEU A 184 -4.00 4.46 -10.27
C LEU A 184 -4.85 5.36 -11.16
N LYS A 185 -5.77 6.09 -10.53
CA LYS A 185 -6.56 7.14 -11.17
C LYS A 185 -6.32 8.45 -10.42
N GLU A 186 -5.76 9.44 -11.09
CA GLU A 186 -5.65 10.79 -10.53
C GLU A 186 -6.99 11.50 -10.69
N LEU A 187 -7.42 12.21 -9.65
CA LEU A 187 -8.69 12.94 -9.61
C LEU A 187 -8.50 14.42 -9.90
#